data_fd7dd81adab7d903aeeae4421ecec17c
#
_entry.id   fd7dd81adab7d903aeeae4421ecec17c
#
_cell.length_a   1.000
_cell.length_b   1.000
_cell.length_c   1.000
_cell.angle_alpha   90.00
_cell.angle_beta   90.00
_cell.angle_gamma   90.00
#
_symmetry.space_group_name_H-M   'P 1'
#
loop_
_entity.id
_entity.type
_entity.pdbx_description
1 polymer ?
#
loop_
_entity_poly.entity_id
_entity_poly.type
_entity_poly.pdbx_seq_one_letter_code
_entity_poly.pdbx_strand_id
1 'polypeptide(L)'
;MRLPPLSVRARLALWHAGVLTLIICIFSAGIFLFVGARLYAGLDTQLAREIGTISRVYREEPEELKDLAPHWGITLFQIEAGGSIRHQTEAWEQDGLSQALQTGSSASPLSWTAPNGHRYRVQSISESSDRVSAAIEETSLRDTLWTLAVILATGVPFAIALAIGGGYFLAGRVLSPVAAMAERAREITAESLAKRLPVDNAQDEFGQLATIFNDTLARLQDAFERLRRFTADASHELRTPLTAMRSVGEVALRNTLETAAYRDVIGSMLEEVDRLTRLVESLLILTRADSGKFQLAPEALDLGALAGNVVDQLRVLADEKQQQLMLNAPVRVHATADLALMRHALMNLIHNGIKYTPNGGTITVEVSWMSSGQAIIEVRDTGPGIPPAHRNRIFDRFYRVDASRSREEGGVGLGLAIARWAIEANGGQIELASDGRNGSAFRILLPSAVS
;
A
#
# COMPACT_ATOMS: atom_id res chain seq x y z
N MET A 1 -20.10 -26.31 -14.24
CA MET A 1 -18.97 -25.74 -14.99
C MET A 1 -18.78 -24.31 -14.47
N ARG A 2 -17.82 -24.05 -13.58
CA ARG A 2 -17.54 -22.70 -13.08
C ARG A 2 -16.76 -21.97 -14.15
N LEU A 3 -17.35 -20.94 -14.74
CA LEU A 3 -16.64 -20.04 -15.66
C LEU A 3 -15.37 -19.53 -15.00
N PRO A 4 -14.23 -19.45 -15.71
CA PRO A 4 -13.01 -18.90 -15.16
C PRO A 4 -13.26 -17.46 -14.70
N PRO A 5 -12.66 -17.01 -13.58
CA PRO A 5 -12.85 -15.66 -13.07
C PRO A 5 -12.40 -14.67 -14.15
N LEU A 6 -13.32 -13.78 -14.52
CA LEU A 6 -13.03 -12.69 -15.45
C LEU A 6 -11.86 -11.85 -14.93
N SER A 7 -10.94 -11.50 -15.82
CA SER A 7 -9.85 -10.58 -15.48
C SER A 7 -10.38 -9.25 -14.93
N VAL A 8 -9.63 -8.58 -14.07
CA VAL A 8 -10.00 -7.26 -13.52
C VAL A 8 -10.33 -6.27 -14.65
N ARG A 9 -9.61 -6.31 -15.77
CA ARG A 9 -9.86 -5.51 -16.96
C ARG A 9 -11.26 -5.75 -17.53
N ALA A 10 -11.63 -7.03 -17.72
CA ALA A 10 -12.94 -7.40 -18.25
C ALA A 10 -14.07 -7.01 -17.29
N ARG A 11 -13.88 -7.16 -16.01
CA ARG A 11 -14.86 -6.80 -14.96
C ARG A 11 -15.10 -5.28 -14.93
N LEU A 12 -14.03 -4.49 -14.98
CA LEU A 12 -14.13 -3.04 -15.01
C LEU A 12 -14.79 -2.54 -16.30
N ALA A 13 -14.37 -3.08 -17.45
CA ALA A 13 -14.96 -2.74 -18.74
C ALA A 13 -16.46 -3.08 -18.81
N LEU A 14 -16.87 -4.26 -18.30
CA LEU A 14 -18.27 -4.66 -18.25
C LEU A 14 -19.10 -3.77 -17.32
N TRP A 15 -18.56 -3.37 -16.18
CA TRP A 15 -19.26 -2.49 -15.25
C TRP A 15 -19.49 -1.10 -15.85
N HIS A 16 -18.45 -0.50 -16.44
CA HIS A 16 -18.55 0.79 -17.13
C HIS A 16 -19.50 0.71 -18.33
N ALA A 17 -19.40 -0.36 -19.13
CA ALA A 17 -20.30 -0.58 -20.26
C ALA A 17 -21.76 -0.71 -19.80
N GLY A 18 -22.01 -1.43 -18.71
CA GLY A 18 -23.36 -1.58 -18.15
C GLY A 18 -23.97 -0.25 -17.70
N VAL A 19 -23.22 0.54 -16.94
CA VAL A 19 -23.65 1.86 -16.47
C VAL A 19 -23.90 2.81 -17.64
N LEU A 20 -22.97 2.86 -18.60
CA LEU A 20 -23.09 3.75 -19.74
C LEU A 20 -24.26 3.35 -20.65
N THR A 21 -24.48 2.04 -20.86
CA THR A 21 -25.63 1.52 -21.59
C THR A 21 -26.93 1.94 -20.92
N LEU A 22 -27.04 1.80 -19.62
CA LEU A 22 -28.22 2.22 -18.85
C LEU A 22 -28.50 3.72 -19.03
N ILE A 23 -27.46 4.56 -18.91
CA ILE A 23 -27.59 6.02 -19.09
C ILE A 23 -28.06 6.35 -20.52
N ILE A 24 -27.43 5.75 -21.53
CA ILE A 24 -27.78 5.99 -22.96
C ILE A 24 -29.22 5.57 -23.23
N CYS A 25 -29.65 4.41 -22.73
CA CYS A 25 -31.01 3.92 -22.91
C CYS A 25 -32.06 4.83 -22.26
N ILE A 26 -31.80 5.25 -20.99
CA ILE A 26 -32.71 6.16 -20.29
C ILE A 26 -32.79 7.50 -21.00
N PHE A 27 -31.67 8.06 -21.43
CA PHE A 27 -31.62 9.33 -22.13
C PHE A 27 -32.33 9.25 -23.50
N SER A 28 -32.10 8.19 -24.27
CA SER A 28 -32.75 7.98 -25.57
C SER A 28 -34.25 7.80 -25.42
N ALA A 29 -34.70 7.03 -24.43
CA ALA A 29 -36.13 6.89 -24.13
C ALA A 29 -36.75 8.24 -23.71
N GLY A 30 -36.04 9.00 -22.88
CA GLY A 30 -36.44 10.34 -22.46
C GLY A 30 -36.60 11.30 -23.64
N ILE A 31 -35.64 11.33 -24.55
CA ILE A 31 -35.73 12.14 -25.77
C ILE A 31 -36.93 11.74 -26.61
N PHE A 32 -37.11 10.43 -26.87
CA PHE A 32 -38.20 9.93 -27.67
C PHE A 32 -39.58 10.35 -27.10
N LEU A 33 -39.77 10.12 -25.79
CA LEU A 33 -40.98 10.48 -25.09
C LEU A 33 -41.21 11.99 -25.05
N PHE A 34 -40.15 12.78 -24.78
CA PHE A 34 -40.25 14.22 -24.75
C PHE A 34 -40.60 14.84 -26.08
N VAL A 35 -39.90 14.40 -27.16
CA VAL A 35 -40.19 14.86 -28.53
C VAL A 35 -41.60 14.48 -28.94
N GLY A 36 -42.00 13.22 -28.69
CA GLY A 36 -43.37 12.77 -28.94
C GLY A 36 -44.42 13.62 -28.24
N ALA A 37 -44.26 13.83 -26.93
CA ALA A 37 -45.19 14.67 -26.14
C ALA A 37 -45.25 16.11 -26.68
N ARG A 38 -44.12 16.67 -27.08
CA ARG A 38 -44.05 18.04 -27.64
C ARG A 38 -44.73 18.15 -29.00
N LEU A 39 -44.52 17.15 -29.88
CA LEU A 39 -45.16 17.13 -31.20
C LEU A 39 -46.67 17.00 -31.08
N TYR A 40 -47.17 16.09 -30.24
CA TYR A 40 -48.59 15.93 -29.99
C TYR A 40 -49.22 17.19 -29.37
N ALA A 41 -48.56 17.81 -28.37
CA ALA A 41 -49.03 19.06 -27.78
C ALA A 41 -49.06 20.20 -28.79
N GLY A 42 -48.08 20.25 -29.71
CA GLY A 42 -48.06 21.19 -30.83
C GLY A 42 -49.27 21.01 -31.75
N LEU A 43 -49.55 19.75 -32.13
CA LEU A 43 -50.70 19.39 -32.97
C LEU A 43 -52.04 19.74 -32.31
N ASP A 44 -52.18 19.43 -31.03
CA ASP A 44 -53.39 19.76 -30.23
C ASP A 44 -53.61 21.28 -30.14
N THR A 45 -52.51 22.06 -29.98
CA THR A 45 -52.59 23.53 -29.96
C THR A 45 -52.99 24.10 -31.34
N GLN A 46 -52.49 23.49 -32.42
CA GLN A 46 -52.86 23.87 -33.76
C GLN A 46 -54.33 23.58 -34.02
N LEU A 47 -54.80 22.37 -33.68
CA LEU A 47 -56.18 21.94 -33.85
C LEU A 47 -57.16 22.84 -33.08
N ALA A 48 -56.82 23.21 -31.83
CA ALA A 48 -57.62 24.14 -31.03
C ALA A 48 -57.73 25.56 -31.68
N ARG A 49 -56.64 26.04 -32.28
CA ARG A 49 -56.63 27.32 -33.01
C ARG A 49 -57.49 27.26 -34.28
N GLU A 50 -57.37 26.16 -35.06
CA GLU A 50 -58.21 25.96 -36.26
C GLU A 50 -59.69 25.94 -35.90
N ILE A 51 -60.11 25.18 -34.88
CA ILE A 51 -61.50 25.17 -34.40
C ILE A 51 -61.99 26.56 -33.99
N GLY A 52 -61.09 27.31 -33.25
CA GLY A 52 -61.44 28.69 -32.88
C GLY A 52 -61.63 29.62 -34.07
N THR A 53 -60.83 29.43 -35.13
CA THR A 53 -60.96 30.19 -36.39
C THR A 53 -62.27 29.81 -37.11
N ILE A 54 -62.50 28.51 -37.25
CA ILE A 54 -63.77 28.01 -37.93
C ILE A 54 -65.00 28.53 -37.12
N SER A 55 -65.00 28.45 -35.79
CA SER A 55 -66.13 28.94 -34.98
C SER A 55 -66.36 30.45 -35.12
N ARG A 56 -65.29 31.24 -35.26
CA ARG A 56 -65.38 32.69 -35.50
C ARG A 56 -65.97 32.98 -36.88
N VAL A 57 -65.43 32.42 -37.94
CA VAL A 57 -65.84 32.64 -39.29
C VAL A 57 -67.31 32.19 -39.49
N TYR A 58 -67.72 31.07 -38.90
CA TYR A 58 -69.11 30.59 -38.94
C TYR A 58 -70.05 31.58 -38.29
N ARG A 59 -69.66 32.29 -37.22
CA ARG A 59 -70.54 33.26 -36.53
C ARG A 59 -70.59 34.66 -37.20
N GLU A 60 -69.40 35.12 -37.64
CA GLU A 60 -69.25 36.50 -38.14
C GLU A 60 -69.51 36.60 -39.67
N GLU A 61 -69.01 35.65 -40.45
CA GLU A 61 -68.99 35.71 -41.87
C GLU A 61 -69.19 34.31 -42.50
N PRO A 62 -70.38 33.68 -42.37
CA PRO A 62 -70.62 32.31 -42.82
C PRO A 62 -70.44 32.04 -44.34
N GLU A 63 -70.47 33.10 -45.15
CA GLU A 63 -70.17 32.95 -46.60
C GLU A 63 -68.70 32.69 -46.91
N GLU A 64 -67.75 33.13 -45.99
CA GLU A 64 -66.32 32.92 -46.11
C GLU A 64 -65.90 31.52 -45.72
N LEU A 65 -66.79 30.67 -45.18
CA LEU A 65 -66.43 29.26 -44.82
C LEU A 65 -65.83 28.48 -45.99
N LYS A 66 -66.24 28.83 -47.28
CA LYS A 66 -65.72 28.20 -48.48
C LYS A 66 -64.25 28.58 -48.74
N ASP A 67 -63.79 29.70 -48.20
CA ASP A 67 -62.47 30.22 -48.43
C ASP A 67 -61.48 29.82 -47.35
N LEU A 68 -61.90 29.06 -46.29
CA LEU A 68 -61.07 28.56 -45.25
C LEU A 68 -59.91 27.68 -45.75
N ALA A 69 -60.22 26.78 -46.72
CA ALA A 69 -59.18 25.91 -47.28
C ALA A 69 -58.12 26.66 -48.10
N PRO A 70 -58.50 27.56 -49.05
CA PRO A 70 -57.53 28.26 -49.87
C PRO A 70 -56.74 29.33 -49.12
N HIS A 71 -57.35 29.99 -48.16
CA HIS A 71 -56.71 31.12 -47.45
C HIS A 71 -56.05 30.75 -46.12
N TRP A 72 -56.57 29.76 -45.37
CA TRP A 72 -56.15 29.41 -44.04
C TRP A 72 -55.57 28.01 -43.93
N GLY A 73 -55.60 27.22 -45.02
CA GLY A 73 -55.13 25.84 -45.06
C GLY A 73 -55.92 24.86 -44.20
N ILE A 74 -57.14 25.23 -43.78
CA ILE A 74 -58.00 24.40 -42.95
C ILE A 74 -58.86 23.53 -43.89
N THR A 75 -58.51 22.28 -44.08
CA THR A 75 -59.10 21.39 -45.08
C THR A 75 -60.04 20.36 -44.48
N LEU A 76 -60.05 20.09 -43.21
CA LEU A 76 -60.80 19.01 -42.60
C LEU A 76 -61.61 19.53 -41.40
N PHE A 77 -62.85 19.93 -41.68
CA PHE A 77 -63.77 20.36 -40.63
C PHE A 77 -65.22 19.99 -40.93
N GLN A 78 -66.03 19.92 -39.87
CA GLN A 78 -67.49 19.74 -39.94
C GLN A 78 -68.12 20.64 -38.90
N ILE A 79 -69.24 21.26 -39.27
CA ILE A 79 -70.12 22.04 -38.44
C ILE A 79 -71.48 21.39 -38.40
N GLU A 80 -71.96 21.06 -37.17
CA GLU A 80 -73.24 20.50 -36.89
C GLU A 80 -74.04 21.50 -36.04
N ALA A 81 -75.27 21.85 -36.48
CA ALA A 81 -76.12 22.74 -35.74
C ALA A 81 -77.55 22.12 -35.65
N GLY A 82 -78.07 22.04 -34.42
CA GLY A 82 -79.35 21.46 -34.13
C GLY A 82 -79.50 19.98 -34.50
N GLY A 83 -78.35 19.22 -34.44
CA GLY A 83 -78.36 17.79 -34.82
C GLY A 83 -78.30 17.50 -36.33
N SER A 84 -78.10 18.53 -37.16
CA SER A 84 -77.94 18.37 -38.67
C SER A 84 -76.58 18.99 -39.09
N ILE A 85 -75.94 18.32 -40.06
CA ILE A 85 -74.70 18.84 -40.63
C ILE A 85 -75.04 20.09 -41.45
N ARG A 86 -74.48 21.22 -41.15
CA ARG A 86 -74.66 22.49 -41.86
C ARG A 86 -73.58 22.71 -42.91
N HIS A 87 -72.33 22.46 -42.50
CA HIS A 87 -71.17 22.54 -43.37
C HIS A 87 -70.27 21.41 -43.11
N GLN A 88 -69.68 20.82 -44.14
CA GLN A 88 -68.54 19.89 -44.07
C GLN A 88 -67.65 20.04 -45.29
N THR A 89 -66.37 19.82 -45.13
CA THR A 89 -65.42 19.81 -46.23
C THR A 89 -65.53 18.49 -47.02
N GLU A 90 -65.27 18.52 -48.29
CA GLU A 90 -65.29 17.31 -49.15
C GLU A 90 -64.29 16.24 -48.67
N ALA A 91 -63.10 16.68 -48.24
CA ALA A 91 -62.10 15.80 -47.69
C ALA A 91 -62.52 15.15 -46.34
N TRP A 92 -63.30 15.85 -45.49
CA TRP A 92 -63.86 15.30 -44.25
C TRP A 92 -64.82 14.11 -44.58
N GLU A 93 -65.63 14.27 -45.62
CA GLU A 93 -66.57 13.23 -46.03
C GLU A 93 -65.85 12.04 -46.67
N GLN A 94 -64.93 12.30 -47.58
CA GLN A 94 -64.15 11.28 -48.27
C GLN A 94 -63.37 10.41 -47.32
N ASP A 95 -62.77 10.98 -46.23
CA ASP A 95 -61.99 10.27 -45.22
C ASP A 95 -62.84 9.65 -44.09
N GLY A 96 -64.19 9.82 -44.19
CA GLY A 96 -65.11 9.20 -43.24
C GLY A 96 -64.98 9.69 -41.80
N LEU A 97 -64.51 10.92 -41.60
CA LEU A 97 -64.18 11.46 -40.24
C LEU A 97 -65.41 11.65 -39.34
N SER A 98 -66.62 11.70 -39.92
CA SER A 98 -67.88 11.72 -39.14
C SER A 98 -68.07 10.49 -38.24
N GLN A 99 -67.43 9.35 -38.58
CA GLN A 99 -67.45 8.17 -37.72
C GLN A 99 -66.61 8.36 -36.48
N ALA A 100 -65.50 9.17 -36.48
CA ALA A 100 -64.69 9.50 -35.32
C ALA A 100 -65.53 10.22 -34.26
N LEU A 101 -66.50 11.03 -34.68
CA LEU A 101 -67.38 11.79 -33.76
C LEU A 101 -68.40 10.92 -33.04
N GLN A 102 -68.77 9.76 -33.63
CA GLN A 102 -69.69 8.80 -33.06
C GLN A 102 -69.02 7.95 -31.95
N THR A 103 -67.73 7.77 -32.04
CA THR A 103 -66.99 6.95 -31.07
C THR A 103 -66.53 7.71 -29.85
N GLY A 104 -66.61 9.04 -29.83
CA GLY A 104 -66.17 9.84 -28.67
C GLY A 104 -66.70 11.27 -28.71
N SER A 105 -67.49 11.65 -27.76
CA SER A 105 -67.83 13.06 -27.45
C SER A 105 -66.62 13.67 -26.75
N SER A 106 -65.67 14.29 -27.46
CA SER A 106 -64.50 14.72 -26.75
C SER A 106 -64.10 16.17 -27.01
N ALA A 107 -64.25 16.95 -25.95
CA ALA A 107 -63.56 18.22 -25.84
C ALA A 107 -62.00 18.03 -25.85
N SER A 108 -61.52 16.80 -25.68
CA SER A 108 -60.09 16.46 -25.75
C SER A 108 -59.76 15.87 -27.13
N PRO A 109 -58.59 16.22 -27.71
CA PRO A 109 -58.17 15.69 -29.00
C PRO A 109 -58.01 14.17 -28.96
N LEU A 110 -58.58 13.46 -29.93
CA LEU A 110 -58.54 12.01 -30.08
C LEU A 110 -57.85 11.62 -31.40
N SER A 111 -56.96 10.62 -31.33
CA SER A 111 -56.38 10.03 -32.54
C SER A 111 -57.30 8.96 -33.09
N TRP A 112 -57.72 9.08 -34.34
CA TRP A 112 -58.61 8.15 -35.04
C TRP A 112 -57.99 7.67 -36.36
N THR A 113 -58.23 6.44 -36.74
CA THR A 113 -57.70 5.87 -37.96
C THR A 113 -58.88 5.76 -38.95
N ALA A 114 -58.77 6.46 -40.08
CA ALA A 114 -59.77 6.46 -41.13
C ALA A 114 -59.76 5.15 -41.92
N PRO A 115 -60.86 4.83 -42.65
CA PRO A 115 -60.95 3.64 -43.53
C PRO A 115 -59.89 3.59 -44.62
N ASN A 116 -59.37 4.73 -45.07
CA ASN A 116 -58.25 4.87 -45.98
C ASN A 116 -56.89 4.54 -45.43
N GLY A 117 -56.78 4.24 -44.09
CA GLY A 117 -55.56 3.94 -43.41
C GLY A 117 -54.80 5.16 -42.87
N HIS A 118 -55.21 6.37 -43.18
CA HIS A 118 -54.65 7.60 -42.65
C HIS A 118 -55.12 7.80 -41.22
N ARG A 119 -54.28 8.40 -40.40
CA ARG A 119 -54.57 8.67 -39.03
C ARG A 119 -54.70 10.17 -38.78
N TYR A 120 -55.77 10.53 -38.08
CA TYR A 120 -56.12 11.92 -37.82
C TYR A 120 -56.24 12.19 -36.36
N ARG A 121 -55.84 13.39 -35.97
CA ARG A 121 -56.11 13.97 -34.68
C ARG A 121 -57.39 14.78 -34.78
N VAL A 122 -58.46 14.37 -34.12
CA VAL A 122 -59.79 14.96 -34.22
C VAL A 122 -60.19 15.58 -32.90
N GLN A 123 -60.74 16.77 -32.94
CA GLN A 123 -61.32 17.45 -31.78
C GLN A 123 -62.62 18.10 -32.14
N SER A 124 -63.58 18.12 -31.19
CA SER A 124 -64.86 18.78 -31.33
C SER A 124 -65.09 19.70 -30.15
N ILE A 125 -65.59 20.87 -30.43
CA ILE A 125 -66.06 21.80 -29.40
C ILE A 125 -67.54 22.05 -29.64
N SER A 126 -68.38 21.86 -28.58
CA SER A 126 -69.79 22.17 -28.64
C SER A 126 -70.00 23.50 -27.93
N GLU A 127 -70.63 24.43 -28.61
CA GLU A 127 -70.96 25.74 -28.12
C GLU A 127 -72.48 25.98 -28.33
N SER A 128 -73.21 26.01 -27.24
CA SER A 128 -74.67 26.08 -27.26
C SER A 128 -75.32 24.86 -27.96
N SER A 129 -75.91 25.04 -29.16
CA SER A 129 -76.52 23.98 -29.98
C SER A 129 -75.65 23.50 -31.15
N ASP A 130 -74.51 24.15 -31.33
CA ASP A 130 -73.64 23.92 -32.49
C ASP A 130 -72.38 23.18 -32.07
N ARG A 131 -71.93 22.23 -32.89
CA ARG A 131 -70.71 21.47 -32.75
C ARG A 131 -69.79 21.77 -33.91
N VAL A 132 -68.60 22.29 -33.57
CA VAL A 132 -67.53 22.49 -34.54
C VAL A 132 -66.46 21.43 -34.34
N SER A 133 -66.15 20.72 -35.38
CA SER A 133 -65.13 19.65 -35.38
C SER A 133 -64.08 19.91 -36.40
N ALA A 134 -62.84 19.70 -36.07
CA ALA A 134 -61.74 19.75 -37.04
C ALA A 134 -60.79 18.54 -36.83
N ALA A 135 -60.06 18.22 -37.88
CA ALA A 135 -59.09 17.15 -37.92
C ALA A 135 -57.81 17.58 -38.59
N ILE A 136 -56.68 17.11 -38.07
CA ILE A 136 -55.35 17.28 -38.68
C ILE A 136 -54.72 15.91 -38.88
N GLU A 137 -54.13 15.67 -40.04
CA GLU A 137 -53.46 14.42 -40.32
C GLU A 137 -52.18 14.22 -39.51
N GLU A 138 -52.05 13.06 -38.88
CA GLU A 138 -50.88 12.71 -38.01
C GLU A 138 -49.70 12.14 -38.81
N THR A 139 -49.79 11.96 -40.14
CA THR A 139 -48.81 11.26 -40.95
C THR A 139 -47.39 11.88 -40.82
N SER A 140 -47.30 13.19 -40.96
CA SER A 140 -46.03 13.93 -40.84
C SER A 140 -45.39 13.80 -39.45
N LEU A 141 -46.23 13.78 -38.40
CA LEU A 141 -45.79 13.59 -37.04
C LEU A 141 -45.23 12.18 -36.83
N ARG A 142 -45.94 11.16 -37.34
CA ARG A 142 -45.49 9.75 -37.25
C ARG A 142 -44.22 9.52 -38.03
N ASP A 143 -44.06 10.10 -39.22
CA ASP A 143 -42.83 9.99 -40.01
C ASP A 143 -41.63 10.60 -39.25
N THR A 144 -41.87 11.73 -38.60
CA THR A 144 -40.85 12.36 -37.75
C THR A 144 -40.45 11.46 -36.56
N LEU A 145 -41.45 10.88 -35.86
CA LEU A 145 -41.20 9.96 -34.75
C LEU A 145 -40.56 8.66 -35.24
N TRP A 146 -40.95 8.13 -36.40
CA TRP A 146 -40.34 6.95 -36.99
C TRP A 146 -38.87 7.21 -37.34
N THR A 147 -38.58 8.34 -37.97
CA THR A 147 -37.21 8.76 -38.30
C THR A 147 -36.37 8.88 -37.03
N LEU A 148 -36.89 9.51 -35.98
CA LEU A 148 -36.22 9.58 -34.68
C LEU A 148 -35.98 8.18 -34.09
N ALA A 149 -36.99 7.29 -34.16
CA ALA A 149 -36.85 5.92 -33.67
C ALA A 149 -35.73 5.16 -34.39
N VAL A 150 -35.66 5.30 -35.73
CA VAL A 150 -34.60 4.67 -36.56
C VAL A 150 -33.20 5.22 -36.18
N ILE A 151 -33.08 6.55 -36.03
CA ILE A 151 -31.84 7.18 -35.62
C ILE A 151 -31.40 6.66 -34.25
N LEU A 152 -32.31 6.58 -33.30
CA LEU A 152 -32.00 6.06 -31.94
C LEU A 152 -31.68 4.56 -31.98
N ALA A 153 -32.45 3.76 -32.77
CA ALA A 153 -32.25 2.32 -32.88
C ALA A 153 -30.91 1.93 -33.54
N THR A 154 -30.35 2.79 -34.38
CA THR A 154 -29.03 2.58 -35.00
C THR A 154 -27.90 3.23 -34.20
N GLY A 155 -28.13 4.44 -33.71
CA GLY A 155 -27.12 5.21 -32.98
C GLY A 155 -26.81 4.66 -31.63
N VAL A 156 -27.80 4.18 -30.86
CA VAL A 156 -27.62 3.63 -29.53
C VAL A 156 -26.70 2.39 -29.51
N PRO A 157 -26.94 1.34 -30.33
CA PRO A 157 -26.04 0.19 -30.40
C PRO A 157 -24.60 0.57 -30.81
N PHE A 158 -24.47 1.51 -31.75
CA PHE A 158 -23.16 2.00 -32.19
C PHE A 158 -22.42 2.70 -31.03
N ALA A 159 -23.09 3.58 -30.31
CA ALA A 159 -22.51 4.27 -29.15
C ALA A 159 -22.10 3.27 -28.03
N ILE A 160 -22.92 2.25 -27.79
CA ILE A 160 -22.62 1.18 -26.83
C ILE A 160 -21.38 0.37 -27.28
N ALA A 161 -21.28 0.00 -28.53
CA ALA A 161 -20.14 -0.73 -29.06
C ALA A 161 -18.85 0.09 -28.94
N LEU A 162 -18.90 1.39 -29.25
CA LEU A 162 -17.77 2.31 -29.07
C LEU A 162 -17.38 2.45 -27.63
N ALA A 163 -18.33 2.53 -26.69
CA ALA A 163 -18.10 2.63 -25.27
C ALA A 163 -17.44 1.36 -24.70
N ILE A 164 -17.89 0.17 -25.12
CA ILE A 164 -17.29 -1.11 -24.71
C ILE A 164 -15.86 -1.21 -25.25
N GLY A 165 -15.64 -0.93 -26.53
CA GLY A 165 -14.32 -0.98 -27.16
C GLY A 165 -13.34 0.01 -26.54
N GLY A 166 -13.76 1.26 -26.39
CA GLY A 166 -12.98 2.32 -25.76
C GLY A 166 -12.66 2.03 -24.29
N GLY A 167 -13.64 1.57 -23.54
CA GLY A 167 -13.46 1.19 -22.13
C GLY A 167 -12.47 0.03 -21.94
N TYR A 168 -12.55 -1.00 -22.80
CA TYR A 168 -11.61 -2.12 -22.78
C TYR A 168 -10.18 -1.69 -23.12
N PHE A 169 -10.03 -0.85 -24.14
CA PHE A 169 -8.74 -0.30 -24.55
C PHE A 169 -8.11 0.55 -23.43
N LEU A 170 -8.90 1.46 -22.86
CA LEU A 170 -8.44 2.34 -21.79
C LEU A 170 -8.06 1.55 -20.53
N ALA A 171 -8.90 0.59 -20.11
CA ALA A 171 -8.61 -0.29 -18.99
C ALA A 171 -7.31 -1.09 -19.20
N GLY A 172 -7.06 -1.53 -20.44
CA GLY A 172 -5.82 -2.19 -20.82
C GLY A 172 -4.59 -1.29 -20.62
N ARG A 173 -4.69 -0.04 -21.05
CA ARG A 173 -3.59 0.92 -20.96
C ARG A 173 -3.31 1.36 -19.52
N VAL A 174 -4.35 1.64 -18.74
CA VAL A 174 -4.21 2.07 -17.33
C VAL A 174 -3.68 0.94 -16.43
N LEU A 175 -4.08 -0.32 -16.68
CA LEU A 175 -3.61 -1.45 -15.87
C LEU A 175 -2.30 -2.11 -16.37
N SER A 176 -1.74 -1.63 -17.47
CA SER A 176 -0.47 -2.14 -18.02
C SER A 176 0.71 -2.01 -17.03
N PRO A 177 0.91 -0.88 -16.32
CA PRO A 177 1.98 -0.75 -15.34
C PRO A 177 1.89 -1.78 -14.21
N VAL A 178 0.69 -2.06 -13.73
CA VAL A 178 0.49 -3.06 -12.67
C VAL A 178 0.88 -4.46 -13.12
N ALA A 179 0.55 -4.81 -14.38
CA ALA A 179 0.97 -6.10 -14.94
C ALA A 179 2.49 -6.21 -15.06
N ALA A 180 3.16 -5.14 -15.51
CA ALA A 180 4.62 -5.08 -15.59
C ALA A 180 5.28 -5.19 -14.21
N MET A 181 4.74 -4.50 -13.19
CA MET A 181 5.21 -4.61 -11.81
C MET A 181 5.04 -6.04 -11.26
N ALA A 182 3.89 -6.67 -11.50
CA ALA A 182 3.63 -8.03 -11.05
C ALA A 182 4.61 -9.04 -11.68
N GLU A 183 4.93 -8.89 -12.97
CA GLU A 183 5.90 -9.74 -13.64
C GLU A 183 7.31 -9.53 -13.08
N ARG A 184 7.73 -8.26 -12.92
CA ARG A 184 9.02 -7.95 -12.30
C ARG A 184 9.13 -8.46 -10.85
N ALA A 185 8.05 -8.33 -10.08
CA ALA A 185 8.02 -8.83 -8.71
C ALA A 185 8.18 -10.36 -8.63
N ARG A 186 7.66 -11.11 -9.61
CA ARG A 186 7.85 -12.58 -9.71
C ARG A 186 9.29 -12.99 -10.01
N GLU A 187 10.05 -12.13 -10.68
CA GLU A 187 11.47 -12.39 -10.97
C GLU A 187 12.39 -12.14 -9.77
N ILE A 188 11.87 -11.51 -8.70
CA ILE A 188 12.65 -11.20 -7.51
C ILE A 188 12.66 -12.42 -6.60
N THR A 189 13.85 -13.01 -6.44
CA THR A 189 14.12 -14.13 -5.55
C THR A 189 15.17 -13.72 -4.51
N ALA A 190 15.47 -14.59 -3.56
CA ALA A 190 16.51 -14.36 -2.56
C ALA A 190 17.90 -14.07 -3.18
N GLU A 191 18.17 -14.64 -4.36
CA GLU A 191 19.43 -14.41 -5.08
C GLU A 191 19.41 -13.12 -5.93
N SER A 192 18.24 -12.52 -6.17
CA SER A 192 18.08 -11.36 -7.05
C SER A 192 17.41 -10.16 -6.37
N LEU A 193 17.53 -10.04 -5.05
CA LEU A 193 16.96 -8.95 -4.24
C LEU A 193 17.44 -7.54 -4.64
N ALA A 194 18.51 -7.44 -5.44
CA ALA A 194 18.99 -6.17 -5.98
C ALA A 194 18.12 -5.62 -7.12
N LYS A 195 17.25 -6.45 -7.72
CA LYS A 195 16.30 -5.98 -8.74
C LYS A 195 15.31 -5.02 -8.11
N ARG A 196 14.83 -4.04 -8.91
CA ARG A 196 13.84 -3.05 -8.48
C ARG A 196 12.68 -3.00 -9.46
N LEU A 197 11.51 -2.62 -8.95
CA LEU A 197 10.37 -2.30 -9.79
C LEU A 197 10.63 -0.98 -10.54
N PRO A 198 10.21 -0.86 -11.81
CA PRO A 198 10.33 0.38 -12.55
C PRO A 198 9.44 1.46 -11.93
N VAL A 199 9.96 2.68 -11.83
CA VAL A 199 9.24 3.87 -11.37
C VAL A 199 9.20 4.83 -12.55
N ASP A 200 8.16 4.73 -13.38
CA ASP A 200 8.01 5.58 -14.58
C ASP A 200 7.59 7.00 -14.18
N ASN A 201 6.72 7.15 -13.19
CA ASN A 201 6.31 8.43 -12.65
C ASN A 201 6.16 8.33 -11.11
N ALA A 202 7.09 8.93 -10.37
CA ALA A 202 7.08 8.88 -8.91
C ALA A 202 5.90 9.64 -8.24
N GLN A 203 5.17 10.48 -9.00
CA GLN A 203 4.10 11.32 -8.47
C GLN A 203 2.71 10.67 -8.58
N ASP A 204 2.54 9.62 -9.38
CA ASP A 204 1.28 8.89 -9.46
C ASP A 204 1.19 7.74 -8.45
N GLU A 205 0.03 7.15 -8.32
CA GLU A 205 -0.25 6.09 -7.34
C GLU A 205 0.59 4.83 -7.60
N PHE A 206 0.90 4.54 -8.86
CA PHE A 206 1.70 3.39 -9.24
C PHE A 206 3.19 3.60 -8.94
N GLY A 207 3.70 4.81 -9.19
CA GLY A 207 5.06 5.17 -8.84
C GLY A 207 5.30 5.22 -7.33
N GLN A 208 4.34 5.73 -6.56
CA GLN A 208 4.39 5.68 -5.10
C GLN A 208 4.41 4.23 -4.59
N LEU A 209 3.55 3.36 -5.13
CA LEU A 209 3.54 1.93 -4.78
C LEU A 209 4.87 1.26 -5.11
N ALA A 210 5.43 1.54 -6.31
CA ALA A 210 6.73 1.00 -6.71
C ALA A 210 7.85 1.46 -5.77
N THR A 211 7.84 2.72 -5.34
CA THR A 211 8.81 3.28 -4.41
C THR A 211 8.75 2.59 -3.06
N ILE A 212 7.55 2.48 -2.45
CA ILE A 212 7.37 1.78 -1.17
C ILE A 212 7.83 0.32 -1.25
N PHE A 213 7.52 -0.34 -2.35
CA PHE A 213 7.96 -1.72 -2.58
C PHE A 213 9.48 -1.83 -2.71
N ASN A 214 10.12 -0.91 -3.44
CA ASN A 214 11.57 -0.84 -3.60
C ASN A 214 12.29 -0.56 -2.27
N ASP A 215 11.72 0.30 -1.41
CA ASP A 215 12.24 0.56 -0.06
C ASP A 215 12.16 -0.71 0.82
N THR A 216 11.06 -1.46 0.69
CA THR A 216 10.91 -2.74 1.38
C THR A 216 11.93 -3.76 0.90
N LEU A 217 12.16 -3.84 -0.42
CA LEU A 217 13.19 -4.70 -1.01
C LEU A 217 14.60 -4.30 -0.54
N ALA A 218 14.89 -3.01 -0.43
CA ALA A 218 16.18 -2.53 0.07
C ALA A 218 16.42 -2.99 1.52
N ARG A 219 15.42 -2.83 2.40
CA ARG A 219 15.50 -3.32 3.79
C ARG A 219 15.68 -4.84 3.87
N LEU A 220 14.98 -5.58 3.00
CA LEU A 220 15.09 -7.04 2.94
C LEU A 220 16.46 -7.46 2.43
N GLN A 221 16.99 -6.81 1.40
CA GLN A 221 18.33 -7.03 0.87
C GLN A 221 19.39 -6.82 1.96
N ASP A 222 19.33 -5.69 2.67
CA ASP A 222 20.25 -5.37 3.76
C ASP A 222 20.20 -6.40 4.89
N ALA A 223 18.99 -6.87 5.25
CA ALA A 223 18.81 -7.90 6.26
C ALA A 223 19.41 -9.25 5.80
N PHE A 224 19.19 -9.62 4.54
CA PHE A 224 19.73 -10.85 3.96
C PHE A 224 21.25 -10.83 3.84
N GLU A 225 21.84 -9.70 3.44
CA GLU A 225 23.29 -9.52 3.38
C GLU A 225 23.93 -9.56 4.76
N ARG A 226 23.28 -9.01 5.80
CA ARG A 226 23.71 -9.14 7.19
C ARG A 226 23.68 -10.60 7.64
N LEU A 227 22.61 -11.33 7.35
CA LEU A 227 22.48 -12.74 7.70
C LEU A 227 23.54 -13.58 7.00
N ARG A 228 23.77 -13.35 5.70
CA ARG A 228 24.79 -14.07 4.91
C ARG A 228 26.20 -13.85 5.45
N ARG A 229 26.55 -12.60 5.79
CA ARG A 229 27.83 -12.28 6.42
C ARG A 229 27.96 -12.96 7.78
N PHE A 230 26.94 -12.86 8.62
CA PHE A 230 26.91 -13.51 9.92
C PHE A 230 27.13 -15.03 9.84
N THR A 231 26.44 -15.72 8.93
CA THR A 231 26.60 -17.19 8.76
C THR A 231 27.97 -17.58 8.22
N ALA A 232 28.51 -16.77 7.30
CA ALA A 232 29.86 -17.00 6.76
C ALA A 232 30.93 -16.83 7.85
N ASP A 233 30.87 -15.71 8.60
CA ASP A 233 31.83 -15.40 9.65
C ASP A 233 31.74 -16.42 10.80
N ALA A 234 30.52 -16.78 11.24
CA ALA A 234 30.32 -17.83 12.24
C ALA A 234 30.92 -19.17 11.82
N SER A 235 30.71 -19.57 10.53
CA SER A 235 31.27 -20.80 9.99
C SER A 235 32.77 -20.80 9.96
N HIS A 236 33.40 -19.67 9.64
CA HIS A 236 34.85 -19.51 9.64
C HIS A 236 35.41 -19.57 11.08
N GLU A 237 34.81 -18.86 12.04
CA GLU A 237 35.24 -18.83 13.42
C GLU A 237 35.02 -20.15 14.18
N LEU A 238 34.05 -20.98 13.77
CA LEU A 238 33.86 -22.34 14.29
C LEU A 238 34.86 -23.34 13.69
N ARG A 239 35.21 -23.20 12.40
CA ARG A 239 36.10 -24.15 11.72
C ARG A 239 37.53 -24.10 12.26
N THR A 240 38.04 -22.92 12.58
CA THR A 240 39.42 -22.71 13.05
C THR A 240 39.77 -23.52 14.27
N PRO A 241 39.07 -23.41 15.44
CA PRO A 241 39.36 -24.17 16.64
C PRO A 241 39.14 -25.67 16.45
N LEU A 242 38.12 -26.09 15.66
CA LEU A 242 37.88 -27.47 15.34
C LEU A 242 39.09 -28.08 14.56
N THR A 243 39.64 -27.31 13.59
CA THR A 243 40.81 -27.75 12.86
C THR A 243 42.06 -27.82 13.74
N ALA A 244 42.24 -26.83 14.65
CA ALA A 244 43.32 -26.83 15.59
C ALA A 244 43.29 -28.06 16.54
N MET A 245 42.15 -28.30 17.20
CA MET A 245 41.97 -29.49 18.03
C MET A 245 42.26 -30.79 17.30
N ARG A 246 41.72 -30.90 16.06
CA ARG A 246 41.96 -32.09 15.21
C ARG A 246 43.42 -32.27 14.91
N SER A 247 44.13 -31.21 14.49
CA SER A 247 45.57 -31.25 14.16
C SER A 247 46.41 -31.62 15.35
N VAL A 248 46.16 -31.03 16.51
CA VAL A 248 46.87 -31.32 17.76
C VAL A 248 46.62 -32.78 18.17
N GLY A 249 45.39 -33.26 18.11
CA GLY A 249 45.05 -34.65 18.39
C GLY A 249 45.69 -35.64 17.43
N GLU A 250 45.66 -35.38 16.11
CA GLU A 250 46.29 -36.25 15.10
C GLU A 250 47.81 -36.35 15.27
N VAL A 251 48.48 -35.22 15.61
CA VAL A 251 49.93 -35.22 15.90
C VAL A 251 50.23 -36.01 17.16
N ALA A 252 49.45 -35.84 18.20
CA ALA A 252 49.64 -36.61 19.45
C ALA A 252 49.41 -38.10 19.28
N LEU A 253 48.50 -38.54 18.42
CA LEU A 253 48.23 -39.94 18.11
C LEU A 253 49.33 -40.59 17.21
N ARG A 254 50.07 -39.81 16.43
CA ARG A 254 51.14 -40.30 15.56
C ARG A 254 52.45 -40.46 16.30
N ASN A 255 52.65 -39.75 17.36
CA ASN A 255 53.90 -39.73 18.10
C ASN A 255 53.71 -40.43 19.49
N THR A 256 54.70 -41.21 19.89
CA THR A 256 54.72 -41.74 21.26
C THR A 256 55.22 -40.64 22.19
N LEU A 257 54.28 -40.01 22.94
CA LEU A 257 54.56 -38.89 23.84
C LEU A 257 54.71 -39.41 25.27
N GLU A 258 55.44 -38.69 26.10
CA GLU A 258 55.43 -38.89 27.54
C GLU A 258 54.11 -38.44 28.15
N THR A 259 53.77 -39.00 29.33
CA THR A 259 52.50 -38.71 30.03
C THR A 259 52.29 -37.21 30.26
N ALA A 260 53.34 -36.43 30.53
CA ALA A 260 53.26 -34.98 30.70
C ALA A 260 52.84 -34.30 29.42
N ALA A 261 53.45 -34.64 28.29
CA ALA A 261 53.12 -34.08 26.98
C ALA A 261 51.67 -34.40 26.51
N TYR A 262 51.13 -35.60 26.87
CA TYR A 262 49.70 -35.88 26.61
C TYR A 262 48.78 -34.99 27.44
N ARG A 263 49.14 -34.64 28.68
CA ARG A 263 48.37 -33.69 29.51
C ARG A 263 48.36 -32.31 28.89
N ASP A 264 49.48 -31.84 28.35
CA ASP A 264 49.58 -30.55 27.69
C ASP A 264 48.71 -30.49 26.43
N VAL A 265 48.73 -31.58 25.63
CA VAL A 265 47.90 -31.75 24.46
C VAL A 265 46.39 -31.69 24.84
N ILE A 266 46.00 -32.45 25.87
CA ILE A 266 44.61 -32.44 26.34
C ILE A 266 44.26 -31.05 26.92
N GLY A 267 45.14 -30.39 27.64
CA GLY A 267 44.97 -29.04 28.11
C GLY A 267 44.68 -28.05 26.95
N SER A 268 45.51 -28.08 25.92
CA SER A 268 45.32 -27.23 24.72
C SER A 268 44.00 -27.53 24.00
N MET A 269 43.60 -28.79 23.94
CA MET A 269 42.28 -29.16 23.33
C MET A 269 41.11 -28.64 24.18
N LEU A 270 41.21 -28.71 25.51
CA LEU A 270 40.18 -28.16 26.43
C LEU A 270 40.08 -26.64 26.32
N GLU A 271 41.16 -25.92 26.17
CA GLU A 271 41.18 -24.46 25.93
C GLU A 271 40.40 -24.11 24.66
N GLU A 272 40.56 -24.89 23.57
CA GLU A 272 39.83 -24.67 22.34
C GLU A 272 38.32 -25.06 22.47
N VAL A 273 37.97 -26.06 23.29
CA VAL A 273 36.58 -26.40 23.63
C VAL A 273 35.92 -25.25 24.38
N ASP A 274 36.57 -24.69 25.38
CA ASP A 274 36.09 -23.53 26.15
C ASP A 274 35.91 -22.30 25.25
N ARG A 275 36.80 -22.09 24.30
CA ARG A 275 36.70 -21.04 23.30
C ARG A 275 35.47 -21.23 22.40
N LEU A 276 35.21 -22.46 21.91
CA LEU A 276 34.03 -22.82 21.13
C LEU A 276 32.74 -22.62 21.92
N THR A 277 32.73 -23.02 23.19
CA THR A 277 31.57 -22.83 24.07
C THR A 277 31.21 -21.36 24.19
N ARG A 278 32.21 -20.49 24.50
CA ARG A 278 31.97 -19.03 24.55
C ARG A 278 31.52 -18.45 23.22
N LEU A 279 32.00 -18.96 22.08
CA LEU A 279 31.57 -18.53 20.78
C LEU A 279 30.09 -18.88 20.53
N VAL A 280 29.68 -20.14 20.82
CA VAL A 280 28.32 -20.59 20.68
C VAL A 280 27.36 -19.80 21.57
N GLU A 281 27.71 -19.57 22.83
CA GLU A 281 26.93 -18.73 23.76
C GLU A 281 26.75 -17.31 23.23
N SER A 282 27.83 -16.70 22.71
CA SER A 282 27.79 -15.38 22.08
C SER A 282 26.87 -15.30 20.88
N LEU A 283 26.89 -16.35 20.02
CA LEU A 283 26.00 -16.48 18.87
C LEU A 283 24.53 -16.64 19.29
N LEU A 284 24.26 -17.42 20.35
CA LEU A 284 22.91 -17.60 20.89
C LEU A 284 22.35 -16.29 21.48
N ILE A 285 23.16 -15.51 22.17
CA ILE A 285 22.77 -14.19 22.69
C ILE A 285 22.39 -13.27 21.50
N LEU A 286 23.22 -13.19 20.46
CA LEU A 286 22.98 -12.34 19.31
C LEU A 286 21.78 -12.78 18.47
N THR A 287 21.52 -14.08 18.32
CA THR A 287 20.35 -14.58 17.61
C THR A 287 19.05 -14.28 18.36
N ARG A 288 19.06 -14.38 19.68
CA ARG A 288 17.92 -13.96 20.52
C ARG A 288 17.70 -12.45 20.44
N ALA A 289 18.79 -11.67 20.42
CA ALA A 289 18.76 -10.22 20.22
C ALA A 289 18.05 -9.82 18.92
N ASP A 290 18.43 -10.44 17.81
CA ASP A 290 17.86 -10.15 16.48
C ASP A 290 16.39 -10.55 16.32
N SER A 291 15.97 -11.57 17.07
CA SER A 291 14.59 -12.04 16.99
C SER A 291 13.57 -11.13 17.69
N GLY A 292 14.01 -10.13 18.44
CA GLY A 292 13.17 -9.27 19.27
C GLY A 292 12.40 -10.02 20.38
N LYS A 293 12.72 -11.30 20.60
CA LYS A 293 12.03 -12.18 21.57
C LYS A 293 12.72 -12.25 22.93
N PHE A 294 13.76 -11.44 23.16
CA PHE A 294 14.41 -11.42 24.44
C PHE A 294 13.49 -10.74 25.47
N GLN A 295 13.07 -11.50 26.47
CA GLN A 295 12.30 -10.95 27.59
C GLN A 295 13.29 -10.42 28.63
N LEU A 296 13.35 -9.10 28.74
CA LEU A 296 14.11 -8.43 29.78
C LEU A 296 13.45 -8.68 31.13
N ALA A 297 14.29 -8.88 32.17
CA ALA A 297 13.88 -8.93 33.55
C ALA A 297 14.53 -7.72 34.29
N PRO A 298 14.03 -6.48 34.04
CA PRO A 298 14.63 -5.30 34.63
C PRO A 298 14.38 -5.26 36.14
N GLU A 299 15.42 -5.03 36.91
CA GLU A 299 15.40 -4.84 38.37
C GLU A 299 16.22 -3.62 38.77
N ALA A 300 16.02 -3.13 39.99
CA ALA A 300 16.83 -2.03 40.54
C ALA A 300 18.22 -2.56 40.94
N LEU A 301 19.23 -2.18 40.17
CA LEU A 301 20.61 -2.62 40.38
C LEU A 301 21.44 -1.55 41.07
N ASP A 302 22.23 -1.95 42.05
CA ASP A 302 23.38 -1.17 42.53
C ASP A 302 24.55 -1.42 41.55
N LEU A 303 24.86 -0.41 40.74
CA LEU A 303 25.89 -0.51 39.70
C LEU A 303 27.30 -0.63 40.30
N GLY A 304 27.54 -0.05 41.46
CA GLY A 304 28.81 -0.20 42.19
C GLY A 304 29.04 -1.63 42.65
N ALA A 305 28.02 -2.26 43.24
CA ALA A 305 28.06 -3.66 43.63
C ALA A 305 28.23 -4.61 42.43
N LEU A 306 27.49 -4.33 41.32
CA LEU A 306 27.63 -5.10 40.09
C LEU A 306 29.04 -5.02 39.52
N ALA A 307 29.59 -3.80 39.39
CA ALA A 307 30.95 -3.57 38.92
C ALA A 307 32.00 -4.25 39.81
N GLY A 308 31.83 -4.20 41.14
CA GLY A 308 32.67 -4.87 42.11
C GLY A 308 32.73 -6.38 41.88
N ASN A 309 31.57 -7.02 41.76
CA ASN A 309 31.51 -8.46 41.50
C ASN A 309 32.23 -8.87 40.20
N VAL A 310 32.11 -8.06 39.13
CA VAL A 310 32.77 -8.36 37.83
C VAL A 310 34.30 -8.10 37.97
N VAL A 311 34.70 -7.03 38.62
CA VAL A 311 36.12 -6.72 38.88
C VAL A 311 36.79 -7.85 39.68
N ASP A 312 36.15 -8.35 40.74
CA ASP A 312 36.70 -9.44 41.55
C ASP A 312 36.82 -10.74 40.76
N GLN A 313 35.88 -11.06 39.87
CA GLN A 313 35.96 -12.22 38.99
C GLN A 313 37.13 -12.14 38.00
N LEU A 314 37.45 -10.94 37.49
CA LEU A 314 38.49 -10.74 36.49
C LEU A 314 39.87 -10.38 37.08
N ARG A 315 39.97 -10.20 38.40
CA ARG A 315 41.20 -9.82 39.10
C ARG A 315 42.34 -10.81 38.84
N VAL A 316 42.06 -12.10 38.90
CA VAL A 316 43.06 -13.15 38.64
C VAL A 316 43.72 -12.99 37.25
N LEU A 317 42.91 -12.70 36.24
CA LEU A 317 43.41 -12.49 34.85
C LEU A 317 44.25 -11.21 34.74
N ALA A 318 43.92 -10.16 35.47
CA ALA A 318 44.71 -8.93 35.52
C ALA A 318 46.03 -9.15 36.26
N ASP A 319 46.01 -9.90 37.38
CA ASP A 319 47.20 -10.21 38.18
C ASP A 319 48.22 -11.08 37.39
N GLU A 320 47.74 -12.06 36.59
CA GLU A 320 48.60 -12.85 35.69
C GLU A 320 49.38 -11.98 34.68
N LYS A 321 48.81 -10.87 34.26
CA LYS A 321 49.46 -9.87 33.42
C LYS A 321 50.13 -8.74 34.18
N GLN A 322 50.21 -8.83 35.49
CA GLN A 322 50.76 -7.79 36.35
C GLN A 322 50.07 -6.42 36.13
N GLN A 323 48.81 -6.41 35.77
CA GLN A 323 48.01 -5.21 35.55
C GLN A 323 47.29 -4.75 36.81
N GLN A 324 47.05 -3.44 36.92
CA GLN A 324 46.26 -2.88 38.01
C GLN A 324 44.81 -2.76 37.61
N LEU A 325 43.91 -3.54 38.19
CA LEU A 325 42.47 -3.45 38.01
C LEU A 325 41.83 -2.75 39.19
N MET A 326 41.34 -1.53 38.98
CA MET A 326 40.81 -0.65 40.02
C MET A 326 39.33 -0.36 39.82
N LEU A 327 38.57 -0.35 40.96
CA LEU A 327 37.19 0.10 40.99
C LEU A 327 37.12 1.42 41.79
N ASN A 328 36.48 2.42 41.19
CA ASN A 328 36.14 3.69 41.85
C ASN A 328 34.63 3.89 41.83
N ALA A 329 33.98 3.65 42.94
CA ALA A 329 32.52 3.80 43.12
C ALA A 329 32.24 4.57 44.42
N PRO A 330 32.55 5.89 44.43
CA PRO A 330 32.52 6.67 45.69
C PRO A 330 31.07 6.92 46.17
N VAL A 331 30.08 6.79 45.31
CA VAL A 331 28.68 6.99 45.64
C VAL A 331 27.84 5.81 45.16
N ARG A 332 26.73 5.57 45.84
CA ARG A 332 25.78 4.54 45.36
C ARG A 332 25.04 5.05 44.12
N VAL A 333 25.08 4.27 43.09
CA VAL A 333 24.43 4.55 41.79
C VAL A 333 23.46 3.42 41.44
N HIS A 334 22.18 3.74 41.32
CA HIS A 334 21.16 2.77 41.00
C HIS A 334 20.62 3.00 39.60
N ALA A 335 20.38 1.92 38.85
CA ALA A 335 19.69 1.96 37.58
C ALA A 335 18.74 0.76 37.46
N THR A 336 17.69 0.91 36.67
CA THR A 336 16.79 -0.20 36.35
C THR A 336 17.31 -0.90 35.11
N ALA A 337 17.75 -2.14 35.23
CA ALA A 337 18.31 -2.91 34.12
C ALA A 337 18.25 -4.42 34.40
N ASP A 338 18.43 -5.23 33.34
CA ASP A 338 18.61 -6.68 33.48
C ASP A 338 20.00 -7.02 33.97
N LEU A 339 20.07 -7.64 35.16
CA LEU A 339 21.33 -7.99 35.85
C LEU A 339 22.25 -8.84 34.98
N ALA A 340 21.70 -9.86 34.31
CA ALA A 340 22.49 -10.80 33.50
C ALA A 340 23.13 -10.11 32.30
N LEU A 341 22.35 -9.29 31.59
CA LEU A 341 22.84 -8.54 30.45
C LEU A 341 23.87 -7.49 30.83
N MET A 342 23.63 -6.76 31.89
CA MET A 342 24.60 -5.75 32.37
C MET A 342 25.89 -6.38 32.85
N ARG A 343 25.83 -7.53 33.55
CA ARG A 343 27.02 -8.31 33.91
C ARG A 343 27.79 -8.73 32.66
N HIS A 344 27.11 -9.28 31.63
CA HIS A 344 27.76 -9.65 30.37
C HIS A 344 28.41 -8.46 29.66
N ALA A 345 27.76 -7.31 29.65
CA ALA A 345 28.32 -6.09 29.05
C ALA A 345 29.61 -5.68 29.75
N LEU A 346 29.58 -5.59 31.09
CA LEU A 346 30.75 -5.21 31.92
C LEU A 346 31.88 -6.22 31.80
N MET A 347 31.58 -7.53 31.85
CA MET A 347 32.58 -8.57 31.63
C MET A 347 33.30 -8.41 30.28
N ASN A 348 32.56 -8.16 29.22
CA ASN A 348 33.14 -7.97 27.88
C ASN A 348 34.04 -6.72 27.81
N LEU A 349 33.60 -5.60 28.39
CA LEU A 349 34.39 -4.35 28.39
C LEU A 349 35.64 -4.47 29.23
N ILE A 350 35.54 -4.99 30.45
CA ILE A 350 36.69 -5.13 31.37
C ILE A 350 37.65 -6.19 30.82
N HIS A 351 37.17 -7.33 30.35
CA HIS A 351 38.00 -8.36 29.71
C HIS A 351 38.76 -7.82 28.50
N ASN A 352 38.12 -6.98 27.64
CA ASN A 352 38.80 -6.30 26.55
C ASN A 352 39.89 -5.35 27.07
N GLY A 353 39.64 -4.58 28.14
CA GLY A 353 40.63 -3.74 28.80
C GLY A 353 41.86 -4.57 29.23
N ILE A 354 41.64 -5.69 29.95
CA ILE A 354 42.71 -6.61 30.38
C ILE A 354 43.47 -7.19 29.18
N LYS A 355 42.75 -7.57 28.15
CA LYS A 355 43.30 -8.21 26.95
C LYS A 355 44.28 -7.29 26.21
N TYR A 356 43.88 -6.05 25.94
CA TYR A 356 44.62 -5.13 25.07
C TYR A 356 45.57 -4.19 25.84
N THR A 357 45.49 -4.14 27.14
CA THR A 357 46.45 -3.40 27.93
C THR A 357 47.75 -4.19 28.07
N PRO A 358 48.91 -3.58 27.87
CA PRO A 358 50.21 -4.23 28.12
C PRO A 358 50.41 -4.63 29.59
N ASN A 359 51.35 -5.55 29.83
CA ASN A 359 51.74 -5.93 31.16
C ASN A 359 52.17 -4.67 31.99
N GLY A 360 51.74 -4.59 33.23
CA GLY A 360 51.99 -3.44 34.12
C GLY A 360 51.07 -2.25 33.88
N GLY A 361 50.18 -2.30 32.91
CA GLY A 361 49.21 -1.22 32.67
C GLY A 361 48.05 -1.22 33.64
N THR A 362 47.11 -0.28 33.46
CA THR A 362 46.03 -0.02 34.41
C THR A 362 44.69 -0.07 33.74
N ILE A 363 43.70 -0.73 34.34
CA ILE A 363 42.28 -0.72 33.95
C ILE A 363 41.49 -0.13 35.13
N THR A 364 40.72 0.94 34.87
CA THR A 364 39.92 1.62 35.89
C THR A 364 38.44 1.48 35.52
N VAL A 365 37.65 1.01 36.44
CA VAL A 365 36.18 1.00 36.36
C VAL A 365 35.65 2.08 37.28
N GLU A 366 34.98 3.06 36.75
CA GLU A 366 34.39 4.17 37.51
C GLU A 366 32.86 4.13 37.41
N VAL A 367 32.17 4.30 38.57
CA VAL A 367 30.72 4.37 38.66
C VAL A 367 30.31 5.69 39.28
N SER A 368 29.55 6.50 38.56
CA SER A 368 29.20 7.85 38.99
C SER A 368 27.85 8.30 38.44
N TRP A 369 27.38 9.46 38.88
CA TRP A 369 26.24 10.15 38.29
C TRP A 369 26.69 11.27 37.34
N MET A 370 26.04 11.37 36.19
CA MET A 370 26.18 12.57 35.36
C MET A 370 25.38 13.73 35.96
N SER A 371 25.76 14.95 35.62
CA SER A 371 25.02 16.17 36.02
C SER A 371 23.58 16.18 35.50
N SER A 372 23.31 15.42 34.46
CA SER A 372 21.96 15.20 33.86
C SER A 372 21.10 14.22 34.68
N GLY A 373 21.60 13.56 35.70
CA GLY A 373 20.89 12.55 36.47
C GLY A 373 20.97 11.13 35.87
N GLN A 374 21.78 10.91 34.85
CA GLN A 374 22.02 9.59 34.28
C GLN A 374 23.11 8.85 35.07
N ALA A 375 22.96 7.54 35.18
CA ALA A 375 23.98 6.67 35.75
C ALA A 375 25.07 6.36 34.72
N ILE A 376 26.33 6.46 35.10
CA ILE A 376 27.48 6.18 34.23
C ILE A 376 28.32 5.06 34.84
N ILE A 377 28.74 4.13 33.96
CA ILE A 377 29.85 3.23 34.22
C ILE A 377 30.92 3.50 33.16
N GLU A 378 32.11 3.93 33.54
CA GLU A 378 33.23 4.10 32.62
C GLU A 378 34.24 2.99 32.86
N VAL A 379 34.64 2.29 31.79
CA VAL A 379 35.76 1.34 31.79
C VAL A 379 36.86 1.96 30.93
N ARG A 380 37.96 2.34 31.62
CA ARG A 380 39.14 3.00 31.02
C ARG A 380 40.33 2.07 31.09
N ASP A 381 41.06 1.96 30.00
CA ASP A 381 42.32 1.22 29.90
C ASP A 381 43.48 2.12 29.49
N THR A 382 44.72 1.69 29.76
CA THR A 382 45.96 2.34 29.32
C THR A 382 46.61 1.57 28.13
N GLY A 383 45.82 0.91 27.32
CA GLY A 383 46.25 0.19 26.15
C GLY A 383 46.66 1.08 24.97
N PRO A 384 46.84 0.50 23.79
CA PRO A 384 47.26 1.25 22.57
C PRO A 384 46.20 2.21 22.03
N GLY A 385 44.97 2.17 22.55
CA GLY A 385 43.85 2.94 22.05
C GLY A 385 43.27 2.40 20.72
N ILE A 386 42.24 3.06 20.24
CA ILE A 386 41.49 2.66 19.03
C ILE A 386 41.63 3.77 17.97
N PRO A 387 42.29 3.50 16.83
CA PRO A 387 42.45 4.48 15.76
C PRO A 387 41.10 5.02 15.25
N PRO A 388 41.00 6.29 14.83
CA PRO A 388 39.76 6.92 14.40
C PRO A 388 38.98 6.15 13.30
N ALA A 389 39.72 5.54 12.36
CA ALA A 389 39.13 4.79 11.25
C ALA A 389 38.32 3.56 11.69
N HIS A 390 38.55 3.05 12.88
CA HIS A 390 37.94 1.83 13.40
C HIS A 390 36.81 2.08 14.43
N ARG A 391 36.71 3.30 15.02
CA ARG A 391 35.80 3.60 16.14
C ARG A 391 34.33 3.30 15.84
N ASN A 392 33.86 3.58 14.65
CA ASN A 392 32.48 3.32 14.25
C ASN A 392 32.18 1.83 14.02
N ARG A 393 33.24 1.03 13.78
CA ARG A 393 33.13 -0.37 13.40
C ARG A 393 33.42 -1.37 14.49
N ILE A 394 34.04 -0.95 15.59
CA ILE A 394 34.42 -1.87 16.68
C ILE A 394 33.22 -2.57 17.33
N PHE A 395 32.03 -2.04 17.18
CA PHE A 395 30.79 -2.63 17.64
C PHE A 395 30.12 -3.54 16.59
N ASP A 396 30.69 -3.62 15.38
CA ASP A 396 30.22 -4.55 14.36
C ASP A 396 30.59 -5.98 14.75
N ARG A 397 29.73 -6.94 14.45
CA ARG A 397 29.98 -8.36 14.74
C ARG A 397 31.19 -8.86 13.96
N PHE A 398 32.03 -9.65 14.61
CA PHE A 398 33.27 -10.21 14.07
C PHE A 398 34.30 -9.17 13.64
N TYR A 399 34.08 -7.89 13.94
CA TYR A 399 35.02 -6.84 13.60
C TYR A 399 36.22 -6.83 14.52
N ARG A 400 37.41 -6.65 13.95
CA ARG A 400 38.72 -6.62 14.65
C ARG A 400 39.62 -5.59 13.97
N VAL A 401 40.36 -4.80 14.78
CA VAL A 401 41.28 -3.79 14.27
C VAL A 401 42.49 -4.46 13.57
N ASP A 402 43.04 -5.53 14.15
CA ASP A 402 44.15 -6.31 13.60
C ASP A 402 43.80 -7.80 13.59
N ALA A 403 43.54 -8.34 12.38
CA ALA A 403 43.16 -9.75 12.19
C ALA A 403 44.30 -10.75 12.45
N SER A 404 45.57 -10.34 12.38
CA SER A 404 46.74 -11.21 12.53
C SER A 404 47.18 -11.38 14.01
N ARG A 405 47.32 -10.28 14.74
CA ARG A 405 47.80 -10.26 16.14
C ARG A 405 46.80 -10.83 17.14
N SER A 406 45.53 -10.65 16.87
CA SER A 406 44.45 -11.05 17.77
C SER A 406 44.00 -12.50 17.60
N ARG A 407 44.55 -13.28 16.64
CA ARG A 407 44.30 -14.74 16.55
C ARG A 407 45.01 -15.49 17.70
N GLU A 408 46.20 -15.06 18.04
CA GLU A 408 46.97 -15.62 19.14
C GLU A 408 46.36 -15.32 20.51
N GLU A 409 45.64 -14.19 20.63
CA GLU A 409 44.99 -13.75 21.87
C GLU A 409 43.51 -14.13 22.02
N GLY A 410 42.94 -14.95 21.11
CA GLY A 410 41.69 -15.68 21.35
C GLY A 410 40.36 -14.91 21.28
N GLY A 411 40.30 -13.70 20.67
CA GLY A 411 39.03 -12.94 20.60
C GLY A 411 38.28 -13.12 19.30
N VAL A 412 36.96 -13.42 19.36
CA VAL A 412 36.09 -13.68 18.22
C VAL A 412 35.50 -12.40 17.58
N GLY A 413 35.63 -11.24 18.23
CA GLY A 413 35.05 -9.98 17.75
C GLY A 413 33.55 -9.84 17.99
N LEU A 414 32.97 -10.61 18.92
CA LEU A 414 31.56 -10.54 19.30
C LEU A 414 31.31 -9.77 20.58
N GLY A 415 32.29 -9.67 21.48
CA GLY A 415 32.13 -9.12 22.82
C GLY A 415 31.60 -7.68 22.85
N LEU A 416 32.17 -6.77 22.04
CA LEU A 416 31.72 -5.38 21.98
C LEU A 416 30.32 -5.24 21.34
N ALA A 417 30.01 -6.07 20.32
CA ALA A 417 28.68 -6.12 19.74
C ALA A 417 27.62 -6.57 20.76
N ILE A 418 27.94 -7.58 21.59
CA ILE A 418 27.06 -8.04 22.67
C ILE A 418 26.92 -6.98 23.75
N ALA A 419 28.02 -6.33 24.15
CA ALA A 419 27.98 -5.28 25.13
C ALA A 419 27.09 -4.12 24.69
N ARG A 420 27.26 -3.64 23.48
CA ARG A 420 26.41 -2.60 22.89
C ARG A 420 24.94 -3.01 22.91
N TRP A 421 24.61 -4.19 22.38
CA TRP A 421 23.25 -4.68 22.36
C TRP A 421 22.64 -4.79 23.77
N ALA A 422 23.39 -5.34 24.72
CA ALA A 422 22.91 -5.51 26.10
C ALA A 422 22.59 -4.16 26.77
N ILE A 423 23.40 -3.15 26.51
CA ILE A 423 23.20 -1.79 27.01
C ILE A 423 22.01 -1.13 26.35
N GLU A 424 21.92 -1.18 25.01
CA GLU A 424 20.82 -0.61 24.22
C GLU A 424 19.46 -1.29 24.55
N ALA A 425 19.45 -2.60 24.79
CA ALA A 425 18.27 -3.34 25.23
C ALA A 425 17.73 -2.85 26.58
N ASN A 426 18.61 -2.38 27.48
CA ASN A 426 18.24 -1.77 28.74
C ASN A 426 17.96 -0.26 28.67
N GLY A 427 17.78 0.29 27.44
CA GLY A 427 17.50 1.71 27.21
C GLY A 427 18.72 2.62 27.45
N GLY A 428 19.93 2.05 27.55
CA GLY A 428 21.17 2.77 27.73
C GLY A 428 21.87 3.08 26.41
N GLN A 429 23.01 3.76 26.50
CA GLN A 429 23.91 4.06 25.39
C GLN A 429 25.36 3.72 25.78
N ILE A 430 26.15 3.31 24.78
CA ILE A 430 27.58 3.11 24.94
C ILE A 430 28.35 4.10 24.08
N GLU A 431 29.32 4.78 24.70
CA GLU A 431 30.18 5.74 24.01
C GLU A 431 31.65 5.28 24.10
N LEU A 432 32.44 5.65 23.11
CA LEU A 432 33.88 5.42 23.07
C LEU A 432 34.63 6.75 23.03
N ALA A 433 35.52 6.97 24.00
CA ALA A 433 36.53 8.01 23.97
C ALA A 433 37.90 7.34 23.85
N SER A 434 38.63 7.58 22.78
CA SER A 434 40.01 7.10 22.57
C SER A 434 40.70 8.05 21.61
N ASP A 435 41.98 8.35 21.86
CA ASP A 435 42.80 9.16 20.94
C ASP A 435 43.59 8.32 19.93
N GLY A 436 43.57 6.99 20.09
CA GLY A 436 44.26 6.04 19.24
C GLY A 436 45.73 5.85 19.61
N ARG A 437 46.17 6.30 20.82
CA ARG A 437 47.54 6.18 21.28
C ARG A 437 47.66 5.90 22.80
N ASN A 438 46.71 6.43 23.60
CA ASN A 438 46.86 6.48 25.08
C ASN A 438 45.66 5.80 25.77
N GLY A 439 45.25 4.62 25.28
CA GLY A 439 44.16 3.87 25.86
C GLY A 439 42.81 4.19 25.29
N SER A 440 41.80 3.55 25.87
CA SER A 440 40.39 3.72 25.51
C SER A 440 39.52 3.85 26.77
N ALA A 441 38.44 4.60 26.67
CA ALA A 441 37.42 4.69 27.70
C ALA A 441 36.03 4.39 27.06
N PHE A 442 35.41 3.33 27.54
CA PHE A 442 34.06 2.95 27.20
C PHE A 442 33.10 3.46 28.27
N ARG A 443 32.13 4.29 27.94
CA ARG A 443 31.10 4.83 28.82
C ARG A 443 29.76 4.18 28.56
N ILE A 444 29.20 3.59 29.59
CA ILE A 444 27.85 3.10 29.62
C ILE A 444 26.98 4.16 30.27
N LEU A 445 26.00 4.66 29.57
CA LEU A 445 25.00 5.60 30.07
C LEU A 445 23.67 4.86 30.24
N LEU A 446 23.13 4.86 31.45
CA LEU A 446 21.85 4.25 31.78
C LEU A 446 20.86 5.31 32.26
N PRO A 447 19.58 5.19 31.93
CA PRO A 447 18.55 6.04 32.52
C PRO A 447 18.52 5.80 34.04
N SER A 448 18.32 6.86 34.83
CA SER A 448 18.17 6.73 36.28
C SER A 448 16.98 5.82 36.58
N ALA A 449 17.09 5.01 37.63
CA ALA A 449 15.90 4.38 38.20
C ALA A 449 14.94 5.50 38.61
N VAL A 450 13.78 5.58 37.91
CA VAL A 450 12.74 6.51 38.37
C VAL A 450 12.29 6.03 39.73
N SER A 451 12.55 6.86 40.74
CA SER A 451 12.13 6.65 42.11
C SER A 451 10.61 6.70 42.26
#